data_71a877e868741cef74284e3348562bf3
#
_entry.id   71a877e868741cef74284e3348562bf3
#
_cell.length_a   1.000
_cell.length_b   1.000
_cell.length_c   1.000
_cell.angle_alpha   90.00
_cell.angle_beta   90.00
_cell.angle_gamma   90.00
#
_symmetry.space_group_name_H-M   'P 1'
#
loop_
_entity.id
_entity.type
_entity.pdbx_description
1 polymer ?
#
loop_
_entity_poly.entity_id
_entity_poly.type
_entity_poly.pdbx_seq_one_letter_code
_entity_poly.pdbx_strand_id
1 'polypeptide(L)'
;FLGVMDFEVKGSQVANFRYRLLPVFANVLKPDAAMDALITKVRVPYEAKLAEKLAVTDGLLYRRGNFNGSWDQLLCDALMDVQGAEIAFSPGFRWGTSLLPGQAITRELMMDQLAITYPYATLTPMTGETIKTVLEDVADNLFNPDPYYQQGGDMVRVGGLQWTCDPTAKMGQRIQNMMLKGQPIDPAKNYKVAGWAPVSEEAKNSGEPIWDVVAQYLRDIKTVKPVTLNLPTLKGAANNPGIA
;
A
#
# COMPACT_ATOMS: atom_id res chain seq x y z
N PHE A 1 -1.34 5.72 -20.06
CA PHE A 1 -2.17 6.59 -20.91
C PHE A 1 -1.54 7.99 -20.96
N LEU A 2 -1.69 8.67 -22.13
CA LEU A 2 -1.33 10.07 -22.33
C LEU A 2 -2.61 10.87 -22.56
N GLY A 3 -2.90 11.81 -21.67
CA GLY A 3 -3.97 12.79 -21.89
C GLY A 3 -3.50 13.91 -22.82
N VAL A 4 -4.24 14.16 -23.88
CA VAL A 4 -3.97 15.26 -24.81
C VAL A 4 -5.18 16.19 -24.80
N MET A 5 -4.95 17.46 -24.51
CA MET A 5 -5.99 18.48 -24.48
C MET A 5 -5.61 19.66 -25.36
N ASP A 6 -6.45 19.91 -26.38
CA ASP A 6 -6.32 21.05 -27.30
C ASP A 6 -7.32 22.14 -26.87
N PHE A 7 -6.88 23.37 -26.75
CA PHE A 7 -7.73 24.50 -26.38
C PHE A 7 -7.89 25.48 -27.55
N GLU A 8 -9.10 25.96 -27.79
CA GLU A 8 -9.38 27.13 -28.62
C GLU A 8 -9.51 28.33 -27.70
N VAL A 9 -8.61 29.30 -27.85
CA VAL A 9 -8.61 30.52 -27.02
C VAL A 9 -9.09 31.72 -27.85
N LYS A 10 -10.10 32.44 -27.33
CA LYS A 10 -10.60 33.70 -27.92
C LYS A 10 -10.46 34.81 -26.88
N GLY A 11 -9.56 35.73 -27.16
CA GLY A 11 -9.17 36.74 -26.17
C GLY A 11 -8.50 36.10 -24.96
N SER A 12 -9.04 36.32 -23.76
CA SER A 12 -8.54 35.73 -22.50
C SER A 12 -9.35 34.51 -22.00
N GLN A 13 -10.26 33.99 -22.85
CA GLN A 13 -11.16 32.91 -22.45
C GLN A 13 -10.96 31.67 -23.33
N VAL A 14 -11.08 30.49 -22.72
CA VAL A 14 -11.16 29.23 -23.43
C VAL A 14 -12.55 29.10 -24.05
N ALA A 15 -12.64 29.19 -25.36
CA ALA A 15 -13.89 29.13 -26.12
C ALA A 15 -14.32 27.69 -26.37
N ASN A 16 -13.38 26.77 -26.53
CA ASN A 16 -13.64 25.36 -26.76
C ASN A 16 -12.43 24.52 -26.33
N PHE A 17 -12.63 23.21 -26.11
CA PHE A 17 -11.54 22.27 -25.90
C PHE A 17 -11.85 20.91 -26.53
N ARG A 18 -10.80 20.17 -26.83
CA ARG A 18 -10.87 18.77 -27.26
C ARG A 18 -9.97 17.94 -26.37
N TYR A 19 -10.48 16.86 -25.81
CA TYR A 19 -9.72 15.92 -25.02
C TYR A 19 -9.63 14.55 -25.69
N ARG A 20 -8.44 13.95 -25.62
CA ARG A 20 -8.20 12.57 -26.07
C ARG A 20 -7.34 11.85 -25.05
N LEU A 21 -7.72 10.64 -24.68
CA LEU A 21 -6.93 9.74 -23.87
C LEU A 21 -6.29 8.68 -24.77
N LEU A 22 -4.98 8.77 -24.95
CA LEU A 22 -4.23 7.85 -25.81
C LEU A 22 -3.62 6.73 -24.96
N PRO A 23 -3.92 5.45 -25.24
CA PRO A 23 -3.25 4.34 -24.59
C PRO A 23 -1.78 4.27 -25.06
N VAL A 24 -0.86 4.07 -24.09
CA VAL A 24 0.57 3.88 -24.34
C VAL A 24 0.88 2.41 -24.10
N PHE A 25 1.06 1.65 -25.18
CA PHE A 25 1.41 0.23 -25.13
C PHE A 25 2.90 0.06 -25.39
N ALA A 26 3.67 -0.30 -24.36
CA ALA A 26 5.13 -0.45 -24.45
C ALA A 26 5.58 -1.54 -25.45
N ASN A 27 4.73 -2.53 -25.74
CA ASN A 27 4.99 -3.57 -26.73
C ASN A 27 4.62 -3.18 -28.17
N VAL A 28 4.00 -2.02 -28.38
CA VAL A 28 3.57 -1.53 -29.69
C VAL A 28 4.33 -0.29 -30.10
N LEU A 29 4.60 0.60 -29.16
CA LEU A 29 5.30 1.86 -29.39
C LEU A 29 6.81 1.64 -29.30
N LYS A 30 7.53 2.11 -30.33
CA LYS A 30 8.99 2.11 -30.30
C LYS A 30 9.49 3.09 -29.24
N PRO A 31 10.38 2.68 -28.35
CA PRO A 31 11.00 3.59 -27.37
C PRO A 31 11.78 4.73 -28.06
N ASP A 32 11.86 5.87 -27.42
CA ASP A 32 12.82 6.90 -27.80
C ASP A 32 14.23 6.39 -27.53
N ALA A 33 15.09 6.41 -28.57
CA ALA A 33 16.41 5.77 -28.51
C ALA A 33 17.35 6.46 -27.52
N ALA A 34 17.24 7.78 -27.35
CA ALA A 34 18.10 8.53 -26.41
C ALA A 34 17.70 8.25 -24.97
N MET A 35 16.38 8.17 -24.71
CA MET A 35 15.85 7.84 -23.39
C MET A 35 16.17 6.39 -23.02
N ASP A 36 16.02 5.45 -23.95
CA ASP A 36 16.34 4.03 -23.74
C ASP A 36 17.82 3.84 -23.41
N ALA A 37 18.72 4.53 -24.12
CA ALA A 37 20.15 4.53 -23.83
C ALA A 37 20.48 5.13 -22.44
N LEU A 38 19.79 6.21 -22.06
CA LEU A 38 19.93 6.82 -20.72
C LEU A 38 19.48 5.86 -19.62
N ILE A 39 18.30 5.25 -19.78
CA ILE A 39 17.77 4.27 -18.82
C ILE A 39 18.74 3.10 -18.67
N THR A 40 19.21 2.54 -19.77
CA THR A 40 20.19 1.45 -19.76
C THR A 40 21.45 1.85 -18.99
N LYS A 41 22.03 3.03 -19.30
CA LYS A 41 23.24 3.53 -18.62
C LYS A 41 23.02 3.67 -17.10
N VAL A 42 21.87 4.18 -16.67
CA VAL A 42 21.56 4.36 -15.25
C VAL A 42 21.31 3.01 -14.56
N ARG A 43 20.72 2.05 -15.23
CA ARG A 43 20.34 0.74 -14.67
C ARG A 43 21.52 -0.24 -14.53
N VAL A 44 22.50 -0.20 -15.45
CA VAL A 44 23.62 -1.15 -15.50
C VAL A 44 24.28 -1.45 -14.13
N PRO A 45 24.57 -0.47 -13.26
CA PRO A 45 25.18 -0.76 -11.96
C PRO A 45 24.28 -1.56 -10.99
N TYR A 46 22.98 -1.59 -11.25
CA TYR A 46 21.97 -2.16 -10.34
C TYR A 46 21.31 -3.43 -10.87
N GLU A 47 21.48 -3.75 -12.16
CA GLU A 47 20.72 -4.82 -12.83
C GLU A 47 20.85 -6.17 -12.14
N ALA A 48 22.07 -6.59 -11.77
CA ALA A 48 22.28 -7.85 -11.09
C ALA A 48 21.53 -7.93 -9.75
N LYS A 49 21.50 -6.82 -9.00
CA LYS A 49 20.77 -6.73 -7.73
C LYS A 49 19.27 -6.72 -7.96
N LEU A 50 18.80 -5.99 -8.95
CA LEU A 50 17.37 -5.86 -9.26
C LEU A 50 16.76 -7.14 -9.83
N ALA A 51 17.56 -7.90 -10.60
CA ALA A 51 17.16 -9.18 -11.18
C ALA A 51 17.17 -10.35 -10.17
N GLU A 52 17.65 -10.14 -8.94
CA GLU A 52 17.67 -11.18 -7.90
C GLU A 52 16.25 -11.74 -7.70
N LYS A 53 16.09 -13.06 -7.91
CA LYS A 53 14.84 -13.76 -7.65
C LYS A 53 14.74 -14.08 -6.17
N LEU A 54 13.76 -13.51 -5.49
CA LEU A 54 13.52 -13.68 -4.05
C LEU A 54 12.61 -14.85 -3.76
N ALA A 55 11.50 -14.98 -4.51
CA ALA A 55 10.48 -16.01 -4.34
C ALA A 55 9.73 -16.27 -5.65
N VAL A 56 8.74 -17.16 -5.59
CA VAL A 56 7.70 -17.35 -6.63
C VAL A 56 6.34 -17.17 -5.98
N THR A 57 5.36 -16.63 -6.69
CA THR A 57 3.99 -16.58 -6.18
C THR A 57 3.11 -17.68 -6.79
N ASP A 58 2.35 -18.38 -5.95
CA ASP A 58 1.31 -19.33 -6.37
C ASP A 58 -0.06 -18.64 -6.52
N GLY A 59 -0.18 -17.42 -6.01
CA GLY A 59 -1.40 -16.62 -6.07
C GLY A 59 -1.24 -15.33 -6.86
N LEU A 60 -2.35 -14.64 -7.13
CA LEU A 60 -2.33 -13.29 -7.67
C LEU A 60 -1.87 -12.31 -6.59
N LEU A 61 -0.82 -11.54 -6.87
CA LEU A 61 -0.37 -10.45 -6.01
C LEU A 61 -0.75 -9.09 -6.64
N TYR A 62 -1.44 -8.27 -5.86
CA TYR A 62 -1.91 -6.94 -6.28
C TYR A 62 -2.06 -6.00 -5.09
N ARG A 63 -1.94 -4.69 -5.34
CA ARG A 63 -2.21 -3.61 -4.39
C ARG A 63 -3.46 -2.85 -4.82
N ARG A 64 -4.63 -3.31 -4.39
CA ARG A 64 -5.93 -2.74 -4.73
C ARG A 64 -6.92 -2.97 -3.60
N GLY A 65 -8.08 -2.34 -3.70
CA GLY A 65 -9.08 -2.33 -2.64
C GLY A 65 -8.82 -1.22 -1.63
N ASN A 66 -9.88 -0.78 -0.96
CA ASN A 66 -9.77 0.31 0.00
C ASN A 66 -9.11 -0.13 1.31
N PHE A 67 -9.14 -1.41 1.64
CA PHE A 67 -8.68 -1.92 2.93
C PHE A 67 -7.47 -2.84 2.83
N ASN A 68 -7.37 -3.69 1.82
CA ASN A 68 -6.23 -4.59 1.68
C ASN A 68 -6.16 -5.20 0.27
N GLY A 69 -4.97 -5.59 -0.13
CA GLY A 69 -4.66 -6.39 -1.31
C GLY A 69 -3.66 -7.48 -0.97
N SER A 70 -3.45 -8.43 -1.86
CA SER A 70 -2.56 -9.57 -1.56
C SER A 70 -1.10 -9.19 -1.42
N TRP A 71 -0.61 -8.16 -2.15
CA TRP A 71 0.71 -7.58 -1.89
C TRP A 71 0.76 -6.90 -0.53
N ASP A 72 -0.26 -6.13 -0.16
CA ASP A 72 -0.32 -5.45 1.12
C ASP A 72 -0.34 -6.43 2.28
N GLN A 73 -1.10 -7.53 2.14
CA GLN A 73 -1.11 -8.59 3.15
C GLN A 73 0.27 -9.22 3.31
N LEU A 74 0.94 -9.52 2.19
CA LEU A 74 2.31 -10.07 2.20
C LEU A 74 3.29 -9.13 2.92
N LEU A 75 3.17 -7.82 2.74
CA LEU A 75 3.98 -6.84 3.44
C LEU A 75 3.72 -6.82 4.95
N CYS A 76 2.45 -6.90 5.35
CA CYS A 76 2.08 -7.00 6.75
C CYS A 76 2.59 -8.30 7.38
N ASP A 77 2.48 -9.42 6.67
CA ASP A 77 2.98 -10.72 7.14
C ASP A 77 4.51 -10.69 7.31
N ALA A 78 5.24 -10.10 6.37
CA ALA A 78 6.68 -9.93 6.45
C ALA A 78 7.11 -9.07 7.66
N LEU A 79 6.41 -7.96 7.89
CA LEU A 79 6.66 -7.10 9.05
C LEU A 79 6.42 -7.84 10.37
N MET A 80 5.32 -8.59 10.47
CA MET A 80 5.01 -9.34 11.68
C MET A 80 6.01 -10.46 11.94
N ASP A 81 6.38 -11.20 10.91
CA ASP A 81 7.29 -12.35 11.04
C ASP A 81 8.72 -11.91 11.36
N VAL A 82 9.30 -11.04 10.54
CA VAL A 82 10.71 -10.64 10.65
C VAL A 82 10.97 -9.78 11.90
N GLN A 83 10.03 -8.89 12.26
CA GLN A 83 10.20 -8.02 13.43
C GLN A 83 9.56 -8.58 14.70
N GLY A 84 8.87 -9.71 14.65
CA GLY A 84 8.20 -10.30 15.81
C GLY A 84 7.08 -9.41 16.36
N ALA A 85 6.35 -8.73 15.47
CA ALA A 85 5.25 -7.85 15.85
C ALA A 85 3.93 -8.61 16.01
N GLU A 86 3.03 -8.03 16.80
CA GLU A 86 1.68 -8.57 16.99
C GLU A 86 0.69 -8.01 15.97
N ILE A 87 0.93 -6.78 15.53
CA ILE A 87 0.12 -6.02 14.57
C ILE A 87 1.08 -5.37 13.57
N ALA A 88 0.67 -5.30 12.31
CA ALA A 88 1.41 -4.56 11.29
C ALA A 88 0.55 -3.49 10.65
N PHE A 89 1.16 -2.33 10.36
CA PHE A 89 0.60 -1.26 9.55
C PHE A 89 1.44 -1.04 8.31
N SER A 90 0.78 -0.98 7.16
CA SER A 90 1.40 -0.63 5.88
C SER A 90 0.60 0.48 5.21
N PRO A 91 1.27 1.47 4.61
CA PRO A 91 0.56 2.55 3.91
C PRO A 91 -0.36 2.04 2.81
N GLY A 92 -1.52 2.66 2.67
CA GLY A 92 -2.52 2.33 1.65
C GLY A 92 -2.17 2.93 0.29
N PHE A 93 -1.31 2.27 -0.48
CA PHE A 93 -0.97 2.68 -1.85
C PHE A 93 -1.65 1.78 -2.87
N ARG A 94 -1.88 2.31 -4.09
CA ARG A 94 -2.51 1.59 -5.21
C ARG A 94 -1.62 1.42 -6.42
N TRP A 95 -0.35 1.74 -6.31
CA TRP A 95 0.63 1.53 -7.38
C TRP A 95 1.33 0.18 -7.25
N GLY A 96 2.16 -0.10 -8.21
CA GLY A 96 2.95 -1.30 -8.29
C GLY A 96 2.41 -2.31 -9.29
N THR A 97 3.29 -3.17 -9.74
CA THR A 97 2.98 -4.19 -10.73
C THR A 97 2.30 -5.39 -10.08
N SER A 98 1.17 -5.83 -10.64
CA SER A 98 0.54 -7.08 -10.23
C SER A 98 1.33 -8.27 -10.77
N LEU A 99 1.38 -9.36 -10.00
CA LEU A 99 2.03 -10.62 -10.39
C LEU A 99 1.00 -11.74 -10.47
N LEU A 100 1.07 -12.51 -11.56
CA LEU A 100 0.22 -13.67 -11.78
C LEU A 100 0.82 -14.93 -11.11
N PRO A 101 0.00 -15.95 -10.83
CA PRO A 101 0.48 -17.23 -10.31
C PRO A 101 1.61 -17.81 -11.18
N GLY A 102 2.63 -18.35 -10.54
CA GLY A 102 3.82 -18.91 -11.18
C GLY A 102 4.92 -17.90 -11.53
N GLN A 103 4.67 -16.59 -11.39
CA GLN A 103 5.67 -15.58 -11.67
C GLN A 103 6.71 -15.45 -10.54
N ALA A 104 7.94 -15.16 -10.95
CA ALA A 104 9.02 -14.86 -10.02
C ALA A 104 8.82 -13.46 -9.41
N ILE A 105 9.01 -13.35 -8.10
CA ILE A 105 9.14 -12.10 -7.38
C ILE A 105 10.60 -11.72 -7.41
N THR A 106 10.97 -10.76 -8.26
CA THR A 106 12.32 -10.21 -8.27
C THR A 106 12.46 -9.07 -7.27
N ARG A 107 13.69 -8.71 -6.93
CA ARG A 107 13.95 -7.54 -6.09
C ARG A 107 13.35 -6.26 -6.70
N GLU A 108 13.44 -6.08 -8.02
CA GLU A 108 12.85 -4.94 -8.71
C GLU A 108 11.32 -4.89 -8.52
N LEU A 109 10.63 -6.00 -8.77
CA LEU A 109 9.17 -6.08 -8.62
C LEU A 109 8.71 -5.87 -7.17
N MET A 110 9.52 -6.32 -6.21
CA MET A 110 9.27 -6.02 -4.79
C MET A 110 9.52 -4.53 -4.48
N MET A 111 10.61 -3.94 -4.97
CA MET A 111 10.91 -2.52 -4.76
C MET A 111 9.89 -1.61 -5.43
N ASP A 112 9.29 -2.01 -6.55
CA ASP A 112 8.17 -1.33 -7.19
C ASP A 112 6.96 -1.13 -6.23
N GLN A 113 6.86 -1.97 -5.20
CA GLN A 113 5.84 -1.84 -4.15
C GLN A 113 6.27 -0.94 -2.98
N LEU A 114 7.57 -0.71 -2.78
CA LEU A 114 8.14 -0.25 -1.51
C LEU A 114 9.10 0.93 -1.61
N ALA A 115 9.60 1.24 -2.83
CA ALA A 115 10.62 2.27 -3.02
C ALA A 115 10.03 3.68 -2.97
N ILE A 116 9.80 4.17 -1.76
CA ILE A 116 9.29 5.52 -1.50
C ILE A 116 10.27 6.34 -0.64
N THR A 117 9.95 7.61 -0.43
CA THR A 117 10.81 8.57 0.28
C THR A 117 11.08 8.21 1.74
N TYR A 118 10.19 7.46 2.38
CA TYR A 118 10.30 7.07 3.79
C TYR A 118 10.37 5.53 3.93
N PRO A 119 11.54 4.92 3.69
CA PRO A 119 11.63 3.48 3.48
C PRO A 119 11.75 2.66 4.78
N TYR A 120 11.92 3.30 5.93
CA TYR A 120 12.30 2.57 7.14
C TYR A 120 11.14 1.84 7.78
N ALA A 121 11.40 0.58 8.14
CA ALA A 121 10.52 -0.21 8.97
C ALA A 121 10.70 0.17 10.45
N THR A 122 9.61 0.22 11.19
CA THR A 122 9.59 0.57 12.60
C THR A 122 8.93 -0.53 13.42
N LEU A 123 9.38 -0.71 14.66
CA LEU A 123 8.71 -1.54 15.65
C LEU A 123 8.48 -0.68 16.89
N THR A 124 7.24 -0.34 17.18
CA THR A 124 6.88 0.61 18.22
C THR A 124 5.81 0.03 19.14
N PRO A 125 5.95 0.14 20.48
CA PRO A 125 4.85 -0.16 21.38
C PRO A 125 3.75 0.90 21.22
N MET A 126 2.52 0.47 20.93
CA MET A 126 1.35 1.35 20.84
C MET A 126 0.25 0.84 21.76
N THR A 127 -0.41 1.75 22.45
CA THR A 127 -1.61 1.39 23.24
C THR A 127 -2.77 1.06 22.31
N GLY A 128 -3.73 0.26 22.79
CA GLY A 128 -4.94 -0.04 22.01
C GLY A 128 -5.71 1.22 21.63
N GLU A 129 -5.68 2.25 22.49
CA GLU A 129 -6.27 3.57 22.21
C GLU A 129 -5.53 4.27 21.05
N THR A 130 -4.20 4.27 21.06
CA THR A 130 -3.39 4.84 19.97
C THR A 130 -3.65 4.13 18.65
N ILE A 131 -3.73 2.79 18.66
CA ILE A 131 -4.07 1.99 17.47
C ILE A 131 -5.43 2.42 16.91
N LYS A 132 -6.44 2.55 17.78
CA LYS A 132 -7.77 3.02 17.37
C LYS A 132 -7.71 4.43 16.78
N THR A 133 -7.00 5.34 17.41
CA THR A 133 -6.86 6.73 16.97
C THR A 133 -6.24 6.82 15.58
N VAL A 134 -5.18 6.06 15.30
CA VAL A 134 -4.56 6.00 13.96
C VAL A 134 -5.55 5.51 12.91
N LEU A 135 -6.31 4.46 13.21
CA LEU A 135 -7.30 3.92 12.27
C LEU A 135 -8.48 4.88 12.04
N GLU A 136 -8.93 5.57 13.07
CA GLU A 136 -10.00 6.58 12.96
C GLU A 136 -9.57 7.79 12.14
N ASP A 137 -8.35 8.27 12.33
CA ASP A 137 -7.79 9.41 11.61
C ASP A 137 -7.69 9.11 10.09
N VAL A 138 -7.14 7.96 9.75
CA VAL A 138 -7.06 7.53 8.33
C VAL A 138 -8.47 7.28 7.76
N ALA A 139 -9.39 6.72 8.53
CA ALA A 139 -10.77 6.54 8.10
C ALA A 139 -11.48 7.89 7.86
N ASP A 140 -11.14 8.92 8.62
CA ASP A 140 -11.71 10.26 8.40
C ASP A 140 -11.24 10.89 7.09
N ASN A 141 -10.00 10.65 6.69
CA ASN A 141 -9.49 11.09 5.38
C ASN A 141 -10.25 10.49 4.19
N LEU A 142 -10.90 9.33 4.38
CA LEU A 142 -11.68 8.67 3.33
C LEU A 142 -13.19 8.95 3.42
N PHE A 143 -13.73 9.00 4.64
CA PHE A 143 -15.16 8.93 4.89
C PHE A 143 -15.72 10.19 5.57
N ASN A 144 -14.97 11.28 5.62
CA ASN A 144 -15.49 12.55 6.13
C ASN A 144 -16.65 13.01 5.24
N PRO A 145 -17.80 13.41 5.79
CA PRO A 145 -18.93 13.90 5.00
C PRO A 145 -18.64 15.21 4.26
N ASP A 146 -17.68 16.00 4.72
CA ASP A 146 -17.22 17.19 4.02
C ASP A 146 -16.07 16.82 3.08
N PRO A 147 -16.24 16.97 1.75
CA PRO A 147 -15.22 16.58 0.76
C PRO A 147 -13.90 17.35 0.89
N TYR A 148 -13.89 18.53 1.51
CA TYR A 148 -12.66 19.29 1.76
C TYR A 148 -11.73 18.62 2.79
N TYR A 149 -12.27 17.78 3.66
CA TYR A 149 -11.51 17.00 4.62
C TYR A 149 -11.14 15.61 4.11
N GLN A 150 -11.66 15.21 2.96
CA GLN A 150 -11.24 13.96 2.31
C GLN A 150 -9.91 14.17 1.58
N GLN A 151 -8.82 13.88 2.26
CA GLN A 151 -7.48 14.00 1.67
C GLN A 151 -7.19 12.91 0.62
N GLY A 152 -8.07 11.95 0.49
CA GLY A 152 -7.93 10.82 -0.44
C GLY A 152 -7.01 9.73 0.08
N GLY A 153 -6.63 8.84 -0.81
CA GLY A 153 -5.83 7.65 -0.47
C GLY A 153 -6.71 6.45 -0.16
N ASP A 154 -6.12 5.51 0.53
CA ASP A 154 -6.77 4.28 0.99
C ASP A 154 -6.62 4.15 2.50
N MET A 155 -7.38 3.23 3.08
CA MET A 155 -7.20 2.85 4.47
C MET A 155 -5.80 2.29 4.69
N VAL A 156 -5.19 2.57 5.85
CA VAL A 156 -3.95 1.88 6.24
C VAL A 156 -4.19 0.36 6.22
N ARG A 157 -3.25 -0.38 5.65
CA ARG A 157 -3.31 -1.84 5.62
C ARG A 157 -2.96 -2.39 6.99
N VAL A 158 -3.72 -3.35 7.44
CA VAL A 158 -3.59 -3.87 8.80
C VAL A 158 -3.34 -5.37 8.76
N GLY A 159 -2.28 -5.82 9.42
CA GLY A 159 -2.01 -7.23 9.68
C GLY A 159 -2.27 -7.59 11.14
N GLY A 160 -2.77 -8.81 11.39
CA GLY A 160 -2.94 -9.38 12.74
C GLY A 160 -4.18 -8.93 13.51
N LEU A 161 -4.74 -7.77 13.22
CA LEU A 161 -5.89 -7.20 13.92
C LEU A 161 -7.19 -7.48 13.17
N GLN A 162 -8.20 -8.00 13.84
CA GLN A 162 -9.58 -8.05 13.37
C GLN A 162 -10.35 -6.83 13.89
N TRP A 163 -11.20 -6.24 13.05
CA TRP A 163 -11.92 -5.02 13.41
C TRP A 163 -13.16 -4.80 12.53
N THR A 164 -14.02 -3.89 12.97
CA THR A 164 -15.19 -3.46 12.22
C THR A 164 -15.04 -2.01 11.81
N CYS A 165 -15.38 -1.67 10.56
CA CYS A 165 -15.44 -0.30 10.07
C CYS A 165 -16.88 0.07 9.71
N ASP A 166 -17.33 1.21 10.23
CA ASP A 166 -18.59 1.85 9.84
C ASP A 166 -18.27 3.19 9.14
N PRO A 167 -18.19 3.20 7.80
CA PRO A 167 -17.87 4.41 7.04
C PRO A 167 -18.85 5.56 7.27
N THR A 168 -20.10 5.26 7.67
CA THR A 168 -21.16 6.25 7.87
C THR A 168 -21.17 6.87 9.25
N ALA A 169 -20.43 6.30 10.19
CA ALA A 169 -20.34 6.82 11.54
C ALA A 169 -19.47 8.09 11.61
N LYS A 170 -19.61 8.84 12.69
CA LYS A 170 -18.74 9.99 12.96
C LYS A 170 -17.33 9.53 13.30
N MET A 171 -16.35 10.38 13.06
CA MET A 171 -14.97 10.18 13.52
C MET A 171 -14.93 9.80 15.00
N GLY A 172 -14.09 8.82 15.34
CA GLY A 172 -14.01 8.24 16.69
C GLY A 172 -14.99 7.08 16.94
N GLN A 173 -15.96 6.86 16.05
CA GLN A 173 -16.96 5.79 16.14
C GLN A 173 -16.95 4.84 14.93
N ARG A 174 -16.08 5.07 13.93
CA ARG A 174 -15.98 4.23 12.74
C ARG A 174 -15.29 2.91 13.01
N ILE A 175 -14.29 2.92 13.90
CA ILE A 175 -13.48 1.73 14.21
C ILE A 175 -14.01 1.08 15.50
N GLN A 176 -14.46 -0.16 15.35
CA GLN A 176 -15.16 -0.88 16.42
C GLN A 176 -14.65 -2.33 16.50
N ASN A 177 -14.92 -2.99 17.62
CA ASN A 177 -14.69 -4.43 17.81
C ASN A 177 -13.28 -4.89 17.42
N MET A 178 -12.26 -4.12 17.81
CA MET A 178 -10.88 -4.50 17.56
C MET A 178 -10.50 -5.72 18.39
N MET A 179 -10.00 -6.76 17.74
CA MET A 179 -9.61 -8.02 18.37
C MET A 179 -8.24 -8.49 17.84
N LEU A 180 -7.41 -8.95 18.75
CA LEU A 180 -6.14 -9.58 18.43
C LEU A 180 -6.17 -11.04 18.94
N LYS A 181 -5.96 -12.00 18.03
CA LYS A 181 -5.99 -13.44 18.35
C LYS A 181 -7.26 -13.86 19.12
N GLY A 182 -8.41 -13.29 18.74
CA GLY A 182 -9.70 -13.59 19.34
C GLY A 182 -9.97 -12.91 20.69
N GLN A 183 -9.08 -12.05 21.17
CA GLN A 183 -9.28 -11.27 22.40
C GLN A 183 -9.49 -9.78 22.07
N PRO A 184 -10.43 -9.10 22.75
CA PRO A 184 -10.59 -7.65 22.58
C PRO A 184 -9.30 -6.91 22.87
N ILE A 185 -9.03 -5.87 22.09
CA ILE A 185 -7.94 -4.95 22.36
C ILE A 185 -8.25 -4.15 23.62
N ASP A 186 -7.31 -4.19 24.57
CA ASP A 186 -7.36 -3.34 25.76
C ASP A 186 -6.80 -1.95 25.42
N PRO A 187 -7.57 -0.87 25.58
CA PRO A 187 -7.14 0.49 25.25
C PRO A 187 -5.85 0.92 25.94
N ALA A 188 -5.62 0.45 27.18
CA ALA A 188 -4.46 0.86 27.99
C ALA A 188 -3.22 -0.03 27.79
N LYS A 189 -3.37 -1.22 27.22
CA LYS A 189 -2.28 -2.18 27.02
C LYS A 189 -1.44 -1.80 25.81
N ASN A 190 -0.12 -1.93 25.92
CA ASN A 190 0.81 -1.81 24.81
C ASN A 190 0.87 -3.10 23.98
N TYR A 191 0.85 -2.95 22.66
CA TYR A 191 1.04 -3.98 21.67
C TYR A 191 2.28 -3.67 20.84
N LYS A 192 2.98 -4.69 20.37
CA LYS A 192 4.10 -4.54 19.44
C LYS A 192 3.55 -4.30 18.03
N VAL A 193 3.65 -3.07 17.56
CA VAL A 193 3.17 -2.67 16.22
C VAL A 193 4.36 -2.43 15.31
N ALA A 194 4.46 -3.21 14.24
CA ALA A 194 5.39 -2.93 13.16
C ALA A 194 4.73 -2.05 12.10
N GLY A 195 5.51 -1.18 11.48
CA GLY A 195 5.05 -0.33 10.38
C GLY A 195 6.20 0.06 9.47
N TRP A 196 5.89 0.78 8.40
CA TRP A 196 6.89 1.38 7.53
C TRP A 196 6.36 2.69 6.94
N ALA A 197 7.25 3.47 6.33
CA ALA A 197 6.98 4.83 5.87
C ALA A 197 6.54 5.77 7.00
N PRO A 198 7.31 5.87 8.09
CA PRO A 198 6.97 6.76 9.19
C PRO A 198 7.02 8.22 8.74
N VAL A 199 6.05 9.01 9.17
CA VAL A 199 6.01 10.45 8.90
C VAL A 199 6.63 11.29 10.01
N SER A 200 6.88 10.72 11.19
CA SER A 200 7.54 11.43 12.29
C SER A 200 9.03 11.63 12.00
N GLU A 201 9.56 12.81 12.35
CA GLU A 201 10.98 13.15 12.12
C GLU A 201 11.94 12.19 12.83
N GLU A 202 11.56 11.71 14.01
CA GLU A 202 12.38 10.80 14.82
C GLU A 202 12.52 9.41 14.18
N ALA A 203 11.51 8.96 13.47
CA ALA A 203 11.47 7.63 12.83
C ALA A 203 11.95 7.64 11.36
N LYS A 204 12.06 8.80 10.72
CA LYS A 204 12.41 8.91 9.29
C LYS A 204 13.77 8.34 8.91
N ASN A 205 14.71 8.27 9.86
CA ASN A 205 16.09 7.87 9.62
C ASN A 205 16.54 6.71 10.51
N SER A 206 15.61 5.97 11.10
CA SER A 206 15.93 4.86 12.01
C SER A 206 15.19 3.60 11.58
N GLY A 207 15.87 2.47 11.68
CA GLY A 207 15.33 1.16 11.34
C GLY A 207 15.95 0.57 10.08
N GLU A 208 15.53 -0.64 9.77
CA GLU A 208 15.93 -1.35 8.56
C GLU A 208 15.04 -0.93 7.39
N PRO A 209 15.58 -0.78 6.16
CA PRO A 209 14.76 -0.52 5.00
C PRO A 209 13.71 -1.62 4.79
N ILE A 210 12.46 -1.24 4.54
CA ILE A 210 11.35 -2.20 4.36
C ILE A 210 11.63 -3.23 3.27
N TRP A 211 12.33 -2.85 2.19
CA TRP A 211 12.68 -3.79 1.13
C TRP A 211 13.68 -4.86 1.55
N ASP A 212 14.48 -4.63 2.60
CA ASP A 212 15.38 -5.67 3.12
C ASP A 212 14.62 -6.62 4.06
N VAL A 213 13.72 -6.10 4.88
CA VAL A 213 12.76 -6.89 5.69
C VAL A 213 11.93 -7.83 4.82
N VAL A 214 11.32 -7.28 3.75
CA VAL A 214 10.47 -8.08 2.84
C VAL A 214 11.31 -9.05 2.02
N ALA A 215 12.52 -8.66 1.58
CA ALA A 215 13.43 -9.57 0.86
C ALA A 215 13.87 -10.75 1.72
N GLN A 216 14.14 -10.52 3.01
CA GLN A 216 14.45 -11.59 3.95
C GLN A 216 13.28 -12.57 4.04
N TYR A 217 12.10 -12.09 4.35
CA TYR A 217 10.89 -12.91 4.43
C TYR A 217 10.65 -13.74 3.17
N LEU A 218 10.73 -13.11 1.99
CA LEU A 218 10.53 -13.80 0.71
C LEU A 218 11.55 -14.91 0.46
N ARG A 219 12.83 -14.69 0.81
CA ARG A 219 13.87 -15.73 0.70
C ARG A 219 13.61 -16.91 1.62
N ASP A 220 13.09 -16.66 2.81
CA ASP A 220 12.81 -17.69 3.81
C ASP A 220 11.64 -18.56 3.38
N ILE A 221 10.54 -17.97 2.93
CA ILE A 221 9.35 -18.72 2.49
C ILE A 221 9.47 -19.31 1.09
N LYS A 222 10.31 -18.73 0.20
CA LYS A 222 10.58 -19.16 -1.20
C LYS A 222 9.35 -19.20 -2.12
N THR A 223 8.18 -19.48 -1.59
CA THR A 223 6.91 -19.54 -2.34
C THR A 223 5.82 -18.83 -1.56
N VAL A 224 5.26 -17.81 -2.16
CA VAL A 224 4.10 -17.09 -1.61
C VAL A 224 2.85 -17.86 -1.98
N LYS A 225 2.23 -18.50 -1.00
CA LYS A 225 0.93 -19.16 -1.15
C LYS A 225 -0.18 -18.12 -1.28
N PRO A 226 -1.36 -18.48 -1.85
CA PRO A 226 -2.52 -17.59 -1.82
C PRO A 226 -2.80 -17.11 -0.40
N VAL A 227 -2.81 -15.80 -0.19
CA VAL A 227 -3.00 -15.21 1.14
C VAL A 227 -4.47 -14.96 1.44
N THR A 228 -4.87 -15.15 2.69
CA THR A 228 -6.16 -14.68 3.19
C THR A 228 -6.02 -13.23 3.60
N LEU A 229 -6.79 -12.33 2.97
CA LEU A 229 -6.73 -10.91 3.26
C LEU A 229 -7.32 -10.60 4.64
N ASN A 230 -6.61 -9.82 5.42
CA ASN A 230 -7.10 -9.27 6.68
C ASN A 230 -7.98 -8.05 6.40
N LEU A 231 -9.27 -8.29 6.16
CA LEU A 231 -10.25 -7.26 5.86
C LEU A 231 -11.09 -6.94 7.11
N PRO A 232 -11.51 -5.66 7.30
CA PRO A 232 -12.49 -5.35 8.33
C PRO A 232 -13.88 -5.89 7.99
N THR A 233 -14.70 -6.09 9.00
CA THR A 233 -16.14 -6.24 8.80
C THR A 233 -16.74 -4.85 8.52
N LEU A 234 -17.37 -4.67 7.36
CA LEU A 234 -17.96 -3.37 6.99
C LEU A 234 -19.42 -3.30 7.45
N LYS A 235 -19.78 -2.20 8.11
CA LYS A 235 -21.18 -1.85 8.42
C LYS A 235 -21.72 -0.86 7.40
N GLY A 236 -23.02 -0.93 7.11
CA GLY A 236 -23.70 0.05 6.25
C GLY A 236 -23.25 0.07 4.78
N ALA A 237 -22.36 -0.84 4.39
CA ALA A 237 -21.74 -0.88 3.05
C ALA A 237 -22.18 -2.09 2.22
N ALA A 238 -23.19 -2.82 2.65
CA ALA A 238 -23.71 -3.98 1.93
C ALA A 238 -24.10 -3.59 0.50
N ASN A 239 -23.59 -4.37 -0.48
CA ASN A 239 -23.81 -4.14 -1.91
C ASN A 239 -23.22 -2.82 -2.48
N ASN A 240 -22.26 -2.21 -1.80
CA ASN A 240 -21.51 -1.07 -2.33
C ASN A 240 -20.08 -1.49 -2.75
N PRO A 241 -19.86 -1.84 -4.03
CA PRO A 241 -18.54 -2.31 -4.50
C PRO A 241 -17.47 -1.21 -4.49
N GLY A 242 -17.85 0.06 -4.32
CA GLY A 242 -16.92 1.18 -4.23
C GLY A 242 -16.27 1.32 -2.85
N ILE A 243 -16.77 0.62 -1.83
CA ILE A 243 -16.23 0.67 -0.47
C ILE A 243 -15.41 -0.59 -0.13
N ALA A 244 -15.73 -1.71 -0.74
CA ALA A 244 -15.07 -3.00 -0.48
C ALA A 244 -13.67 -3.09 -1.12
#